data_cd937fe18edf55f28fa243b8aff0cac7
#
_entry.id   cd937fe18edf55f28fa243b8aff0cac7
#
_cell.length_a   1.000
_cell.length_b   1.000
_cell.length_c   1.000
_cell.angle_alpha   90.00
_cell.angle_beta   90.00
_cell.angle_gamma   90.00
#
_symmetry.space_group_name_H-M   'P 1'
#
loop_
_entity.id
_entity.type
_entity.pdbx_description
1 polymer ?
#
loop_
_entity_poly.entity_id
_entity_poly.type
_entity_poly.pdbx_seq_one_letter_code
_entity_poly.pdbx_strand_id
1 'polypeptide(L)'
;MSVTLAACSNTATPTAAKPAPSHSSAASSPATSSPTPQASALTKAQLTSALLPLSQMPAGWSTTSDPSTGDKTFCNYSQPHKPQVQVSRTFQKGGGLTATVASTGIRQFANASDAAESFAAMEKALESCHKETYEGSVLKYSPMSVDKLGDRTLGVRIDSDNGTALQQFTLDGPTLINVGTGGLADAGADTATKLLRDQVDRYEVAARK
;
A
#
# COMPACT_ATOMS: atom_id res chain seq x y z
N MET A 1 8.13 46.10 -23.87
CA MET A 1 7.64 47.12 -22.94
C MET A 1 8.32 46.88 -21.61
N SER A 2 9.30 47.76 -21.29
CA SER A 2 10.08 47.71 -20.05
C SER A 2 9.37 48.56 -19.00
N VAL A 3 9.29 48.10 -17.76
CA VAL A 3 8.91 48.96 -16.62
C VAL A 3 9.93 48.74 -15.52
N THR A 4 10.53 49.86 -15.16
CA THR A 4 11.66 50.05 -14.26
C THR A 4 11.20 50.35 -12.83
N LEU A 5 11.88 49.77 -11.86
CA LEU A 5 12.29 50.23 -10.52
C LEU A 5 11.58 51.36 -9.75
N ALA A 6 11.42 51.15 -8.43
CA ALA A 6 11.73 52.15 -7.42
C ALA A 6 12.18 51.47 -6.09
N ALA A 7 13.39 51.74 -5.70
CA ALA A 7 13.99 51.45 -4.40
C ALA A 7 13.61 52.58 -3.41
N CYS A 8 13.25 52.23 -2.16
CA CYS A 8 13.21 53.17 -1.03
C CYS A 8 14.12 52.65 0.09
N SER A 9 15.24 53.33 0.26
CA SER A 9 16.13 53.22 1.41
C SER A 9 15.54 54.00 2.59
N ASN A 10 15.41 53.38 3.75
CA ASN A 10 15.20 54.09 5.02
C ASN A 10 16.34 53.74 6.00
N THR A 11 17.19 54.72 6.21
CA THR A 11 18.23 54.75 7.22
C THR A 11 17.60 55.13 8.56
N ALA A 12 17.70 54.28 9.56
CA ALA A 12 17.33 54.61 10.93
C ALA A 12 18.53 54.38 11.86
N THR A 13 18.86 55.41 12.60
CA THR A 13 19.96 55.62 13.56
C THR A 13 19.85 54.66 14.77
N PRO A 14 20.96 54.16 15.34
CA PRO A 14 20.94 53.29 16.50
C PRO A 14 20.80 54.07 17.81
N THR A 15 19.77 53.78 18.58
CA THR A 15 19.62 54.20 19.97
C THR A 15 20.17 53.12 20.88
N ALA A 16 21.16 53.49 21.73
CA ALA A 16 21.76 52.62 22.72
C ALA A 16 20.75 52.21 23.81
N ALA A 17 20.53 50.91 23.98
CA ALA A 17 19.77 50.36 25.08
C ALA A 17 20.67 49.56 26.03
N LYS A 18 20.49 49.85 27.30
CA LYS A 18 21.08 49.39 28.55
C LYS A 18 21.09 47.82 28.68
N PRO A 19 22.14 47.21 29.25
CA PRO A 19 22.18 45.75 29.42
C PRO A 19 21.19 45.27 30.47
N ALA A 20 20.37 44.29 30.10
CA ALA A 20 19.49 43.54 30.99
C ALA A 20 20.19 42.25 31.49
N PRO A 21 19.84 41.73 32.68
CA PRO A 21 20.55 40.65 33.32
C PRO A 21 20.35 39.31 32.60
N SER A 22 21.46 38.59 32.46
CA SER A 22 21.50 37.23 31.89
C SER A 22 20.70 36.22 32.72
N HIS A 23 19.58 35.78 32.20
CA HIS A 23 18.96 34.57 32.70
C HIS A 23 19.64 33.34 32.06
N SER A 24 20.35 32.60 32.92
CA SER A 24 20.88 31.27 32.56
C SER A 24 19.69 30.33 32.20
N SER A 25 19.45 30.14 30.92
CA SER A 25 18.59 29.10 30.43
C SER A 25 19.28 27.75 30.64
N ALA A 26 18.80 26.95 31.57
CA ALA A 26 19.20 25.57 31.71
C ALA A 26 18.84 24.84 30.39
N ALA A 27 19.85 24.31 29.72
CA ALA A 27 19.71 23.49 28.53
C ALA A 27 18.96 22.19 28.95
N SER A 28 17.70 22.11 28.59
CA SER A 28 16.95 20.84 28.66
C SER A 28 17.59 19.86 27.66
N SER A 29 18.24 18.82 28.18
CA SER A 29 18.74 17.71 27.38
C SER A 29 17.58 17.10 26.59
N PRO A 30 17.73 16.86 25.28
CA PRO A 30 16.71 16.16 24.51
C PRO A 30 16.49 14.78 25.12
N ALA A 31 15.27 14.48 25.52
CA ALA A 31 14.86 13.14 25.92
C ALA A 31 15.14 12.20 24.76
N THR A 32 16.09 11.27 24.95
CA THR A 32 16.34 10.17 24.01
C THR A 32 15.10 9.28 24.04
N SER A 33 14.25 9.42 23.03
CA SER A 33 13.13 8.51 22.82
C SER A 33 13.70 7.12 22.60
N SER A 34 13.46 6.20 23.53
CA SER A 34 13.77 4.79 23.35
C SER A 34 13.09 4.29 22.07
N PRO A 35 13.78 3.56 21.18
CA PRO A 35 13.15 3.02 19.99
C PRO A 35 12.02 2.09 20.42
N THR A 36 10.83 2.34 19.91
CA THR A 36 9.70 1.41 20.02
C THR A 36 10.18 0.03 19.54
N PRO A 37 9.93 -1.06 20.27
CA PRO A 37 10.32 -2.39 19.81
C PRO A 37 9.76 -2.63 18.42
N GLN A 38 10.63 -2.77 17.44
CA GLN A 38 10.23 -3.13 16.08
C GLN A 38 9.72 -4.56 16.15
N ALA A 39 8.47 -4.79 15.75
CA ALA A 39 7.90 -6.13 15.70
C ALA A 39 8.83 -7.04 14.92
N SER A 40 9.15 -8.20 15.47
CA SER A 40 10.04 -9.17 14.84
C SER A 40 9.48 -9.59 13.48
N ALA A 41 10.31 -9.61 12.45
CA ALA A 41 9.89 -10.04 11.13
C ALA A 41 9.37 -11.48 11.17
N LEU A 42 8.18 -11.71 10.59
CA LEU A 42 7.59 -13.04 10.53
C LEU A 42 8.34 -13.92 9.52
N THR A 43 8.49 -15.18 9.86
CA THR A 43 9.06 -16.19 8.95
C THR A 43 8.08 -16.46 7.79
N LYS A 44 8.60 -17.00 6.68
CA LYS A 44 7.75 -17.43 5.55
C LYS A 44 6.63 -18.39 5.96
N ALA A 45 6.92 -19.31 6.89
CA ALA A 45 5.91 -20.26 7.40
C ALA A 45 4.78 -19.54 8.18
N GLN A 46 5.14 -18.57 9.03
CA GLN A 46 4.17 -17.76 9.76
C GLN A 46 3.31 -16.91 8.80
N LEU A 47 3.92 -16.25 7.81
CA LEU A 47 3.20 -15.49 6.79
C LEU A 47 2.28 -16.39 5.95
N THR A 48 2.74 -17.61 5.58
CA THR A 48 1.89 -18.57 4.86
C THR A 48 0.69 -19.01 5.70
N SER A 49 0.87 -19.17 7.01
CA SER A 49 -0.22 -19.50 7.94
C SER A 49 -1.18 -18.32 8.17
N ALA A 50 -0.70 -17.09 8.00
CA ALA A 50 -1.50 -15.88 8.08
C ALA A 50 -2.36 -15.63 6.83
N LEU A 51 -2.08 -16.28 5.69
CA LEU A 51 -2.96 -16.20 4.52
C LEU A 51 -4.36 -16.75 4.81
N LEU A 52 -5.37 -16.15 4.21
CA LEU A 52 -6.74 -16.65 4.27
C LEU A 52 -6.81 -18.13 3.88
N PRO A 53 -7.36 -19.01 4.69
CA PRO A 53 -7.58 -20.41 4.31
C PRO A 53 -8.87 -20.56 3.50
N LEU A 54 -8.97 -21.62 2.72
CA LEU A 54 -10.19 -21.94 1.96
C LEU A 54 -11.44 -22.00 2.85
N SER A 55 -11.30 -22.45 4.10
CA SER A 55 -12.42 -22.55 5.05
C SER A 55 -13.06 -21.20 5.43
N GLN A 56 -12.39 -20.08 5.15
CA GLN A 56 -12.92 -18.73 5.36
C GLN A 56 -13.47 -18.09 4.08
N MET A 57 -13.29 -18.77 2.95
CA MET A 57 -13.94 -18.35 1.72
C MET A 57 -15.42 -18.74 1.73
N PRO A 58 -16.31 -17.96 1.08
CA PRO A 58 -17.70 -18.35 0.91
C PRO A 58 -17.84 -19.71 0.23
N ALA A 59 -18.99 -20.33 0.33
CA ALA A 59 -19.24 -21.63 -0.32
C ALA A 59 -19.04 -21.56 -1.84
N GLY A 60 -18.53 -22.66 -2.41
CA GLY A 60 -18.30 -22.80 -3.85
C GLY A 60 -16.92 -22.33 -4.34
N TRP A 61 -16.06 -21.84 -3.45
CA TRP A 61 -14.67 -21.55 -3.78
C TRP A 61 -13.79 -22.80 -3.63
N SER A 62 -12.73 -22.87 -4.41
CA SER A 62 -11.64 -23.85 -4.32
C SER A 62 -10.29 -23.15 -4.43
N THR A 63 -9.25 -23.76 -3.89
CA THR A 63 -7.88 -23.26 -4.13
C THR A 63 -7.44 -23.66 -5.53
N THR A 64 -6.72 -22.76 -6.19
CA THR A 64 -6.06 -23.02 -7.47
C THR A 64 -4.58 -22.72 -7.37
N SER A 65 -3.77 -23.29 -8.26
CA SER A 65 -2.39 -22.87 -8.42
C SER A 65 -2.39 -21.41 -8.84
N ASP A 66 -1.55 -20.60 -8.20
CA ASP A 66 -1.38 -19.21 -8.58
C ASP A 66 -0.87 -19.15 -10.03
N PRO A 67 -1.66 -18.64 -10.97
CA PRO A 67 -1.07 -18.25 -12.24
C PRO A 67 -0.19 -17.05 -11.91
N SER A 68 1.10 -17.31 -11.65
CA SER A 68 2.03 -16.24 -11.30
C SER A 68 1.89 -15.13 -12.33
N THR A 69 1.27 -14.03 -11.94
CA THR A 69 1.16 -12.84 -12.80
C THR A 69 2.52 -12.17 -12.97
N GLY A 70 3.58 -12.82 -12.50
CA GLY A 70 4.94 -12.31 -12.52
C GLY A 70 5.08 -11.05 -11.67
N ASP A 71 6.14 -10.31 -11.91
CA ASP A 71 6.43 -9.02 -11.26
C ASP A 71 5.75 -7.84 -11.98
N LYS A 72 4.62 -8.09 -12.70
CA LYS A 72 3.90 -7.04 -13.42
C LYS A 72 3.37 -5.98 -12.47
N THR A 73 3.78 -4.76 -12.69
CA THR A 73 3.31 -3.56 -11.98
C THR A 73 2.42 -2.70 -12.88
N PHE A 74 1.62 -1.82 -12.30
CA PHE A 74 0.78 -0.89 -13.05
C PHE A 74 1.65 0.00 -13.94
N CYS A 75 1.38 0.04 -15.25
CA CYS A 75 2.22 0.75 -16.24
C CYS A 75 3.74 0.49 -16.07
N ASN A 76 4.09 -0.70 -15.63
CA ASN A 76 5.48 -1.12 -15.41
C ASN A 76 6.29 -0.18 -14.51
N TYR A 77 5.68 0.41 -13.46
CA TYR A 77 6.44 1.22 -12.53
C TYR A 77 7.54 0.41 -11.84
N SER A 78 8.66 1.07 -11.54
CA SER A 78 9.75 0.45 -10.81
C SER A 78 9.48 0.47 -9.31
N GLN A 79 9.38 -0.70 -8.70
CA GLN A 79 9.28 -0.83 -7.25
C GLN A 79 10.67 -0.57 -6.64
N PRO A 80 10.83 0.41 -5.71
CA PRO A 80 12.14 0.80 -5.20
C PRO A 80 12.80 -0.28 -4.34
N HIS A 81 12.00 -1.04 -3.59
CA HIS A 81 12.49 -2.09 -2.68
C HIS A 81 11.84 -3.43 -2.98
N LYS A 82 12.62 -4.50 -2.89
CA LYS A 82 12.10 -5.86 -3.02
C LYS A 82 11.69 -6.40 -1.66
N PRO A 83 10.54 -7.10 -1.55
CA PRO A 83 10.17 -7.78 -0.32
C PRO A 83 11.17 -8.90 -0.01
N GLN A 84 11.53 -9.07 1.26
CA GLN A 84 12.35 -10.17 1.73
C GLN A 84 11.61 -11.50 1.69
N VAL A 85 10.30 -11.45 1.98
CA VAL A 85 9.42 -12.61 1.93
C VAL A 85 8.12 -12.20 1.23
N GLN A 86 7.67 -13.06 0.33
CA GLN A 86 6.38 -12.94 -0.33
C GLN A 86 5.66 -14.28 -0.29
N VAL A 87 4.38 -14.26 0.07
CA VAL A 87 3.48 -15.40 0.06
C VAL A 87 2.14 -14.98 -0.55
N SER A 88 1.48 -15.91 -1.26
CA SER A 88 0.18 -15.68 -1.86
C SER A 88 -0.66 -16.95 -1.86
N ARG A 89 -1.96 -16.78 -2.04
CA ARG A 89 -2.91 -17.85 -2.27
C ARG A 89 -4.01 -17.38 -3.21
N THR A 90 -4.35 -18.22 -4.16
CA THR A 90 -5.38 -17.95 -5.16
C THR A 90 -6.55 -18.92 -5.01
N PHE A 91 -7.74 -18.39 -5.21
CA PHE A 91 -8.99 -19.11 -5.14
C PHE A 91 -9.78 -18.89 -6.43
N GLN A 92 -10.60 -19.86 -6.78
CA GLN A 92 -11.49 -19.80 -7.93
C GLN A 92 -12.88 -20.29 -7.55
N LYS A 93 -13.89 -19.64 -8.10
CA LYS A 93 -15.30 -20.07 -8.00
C LYS A 93 -15.88 -20.16 -9.41
N GLY A 94 -16.64 -21.23 -9.68
CA GLY A 94 -17.18 -21.47 -11.02
C GLY A 94 -16.13 -21.95 -12.03
N GLY A 95 -16.45 -21.85 -13.31
CA GLY A 95 -15.57 -22.27 -14.40
C GLY A 95 -15.95 -21.64 -15.73
N GLY A 96 -15.05 -21.73 -16.72
CA GLY A 96 -15.23 -21.11 -18.02
C GLY A 96 -15.47 -19.60 -17.93
N LEU A 97 -16.45 -19.09 -18.66
CA LEU A 97 -16.79 -17.64 -18.70
C LEU A 97 -17.45 -17.12 -17.41
N THR A 98 -17.85 -18.00 -16.49
CA THR A 98 -18.44 -17.61 -15.20
C THR A 98 -17.43 -17.68 -14.05
N ALA A 99 -16.17 -17.96 -14.35
CA ALA A 99 -15.13 -18.04 -13.35
C ALA A 99 -14.92 -16.68 -12.66
N THR A 100 -14.92 -16.71 -11.33
CA THR A 100 -14.46 -15.60 -10.50
C THR A 100 -13.19 -16.05 -9.79
N VAL A 101 -12.18 -15.19 -9.78
CA VAL A 101 -10.89 -15.43 -9.11
C VAL A 101 -10.75 -14.49 -7.94
N ALA A 102 -10.20 -14.97 -6.86
CA ALA A 102 -9.74 -14.13 -5.74
C ALA A 102 -8.32 -14.53 -5.36
N SER A 103 -7.52 -13.55 -5.00
CA SER A 103 -6.16 -13.75 -4.52
C SER A 103 -5.90 -12.98 -3.24
N THR A 104 -5.07 -13.54 -2.37
CA THR A 104 -4.54 -12.85 -1.19
C THR A 104 -3.03 -12.93 -1.21
N GLY A 105 -2.36 -11.88 -0.78
CA GLY A 105 -0.90 -11.84 -0.73
C GLY A 105 -0.38 -11.03 0.45
N ILE A 106 0.78 -11.42 0.92
CA ILE A 106 1.52 -10.71 1.98
C ILE A 106 2.97 -10.57 1.50
N ARG A 107 3.49 -9.35 1.50
CA ARG A 107 4.87 -9.00 1.16
C ARG A 107 5.51 -8.31 2.35
N GLN A 108 6.53 -8.88 2.93
CA GLN A 108 7.27 -8.33 4.06
C GLN A 108 8.59 -7.74 3.57
N PHE A 109 8.82 -6.47 3.86
CA PHE A 109 10.04 -5.73 3.55
C PHE A 109 11.02 -5.78 4.71
N ALA A 110 12.23 -5.27 4.48
CA ALA A 110 13.28 -5.24 5.49
C ALA A 110 12.91 -4.37 6.71
N ASN A 111 12.16 -3.30 6.47
CA ASN A 111 11.71 -2.36 7.49
C ASN A 111 10.47 -1.59 6.99
N ALA A 112 9.86 -0.80 7.87
CA ALA A 112 8.66 -0.01 7.56
C ALA A 112 8.94 1.12 6.54
N SER A 113 10.16 1.67 6.48
CA SER A 113 10.51 2.71 5.50
C SER A 113 10.49 2.16 4.08
N ASP A 114 11.13 0.99 3.85
CA ASP A 114 11.16 0.33 2.54
C ASP A 114 9.74 -0.02 2.06
N ALA A 115 8.89 -0.48 2.99
CA ALA A 115 7.48 -0.77 2.69
C ALA A 115 6.70 0.49 2.33
N ALA A 116 6.86 1.57 3.10
CA ALA A 116 6.20 2.86 2.88
C ALA A 116 6.64 3.51 1.56
N GLU A 117 7.92 3.46 1.22
CA GLU A 117 8.46 3.96 -0.05
C GLU A 117 7.92 3.16 -1.25
N SER A 118 7.84 1.82 -1.11
CA SER A 118 7.27 0.94 -2.14
C SER A 118 5.77 1.19 -2.33
N PHE A 119 5.03 1.43 -1.24
CA PHE A 119 3.62 1.79 -1.30
C PHE A 119 3.41 3.16 -1.96
N ALA A 120 4.21 4.16 -1.58
CA ALA A 120 4.15 5.51 -2.17
C ALA A 120 4.49 5.51 -3.67
N ALA A 121 5.44 4.68 -4.11
CA ALA A 121 5.77 4.52 -5.52
C ALA A 121 4.59 3.93 -6.32
N MET A 122 3.86 2.97 -5.72
CA MET A 122 2.65 2.39 -6.31
C MET A 122 1.52 3.43 -6.44
N GLU A 123 1.25 4.20 -5.38
CA GLU A 123 0.26 5.28 -5.42
C GLU A 123 0.59 6.31 -6.49
N LYS A 124 1.83 6.79 -6.52
CA LYS A 124 2.29 7.75 -7.52
C LYS A 124 2.17 7.21 -8.94
N ALA A 125 2.44 5.92 -9.16
CA ALA A 125 2.26 5.30 -10.47
C ALA A 125 0.79 5.35 -10.90
N LEU A 126 -0.15 5.07 -10.00
CA LEU A 126 -1.59 5.07 -10.29
C LEU A 126 -2.17 6.47 -10.48
N GLU A 127 -1.55 7.53 -9.97
CA GLU A 127 -1.93 8.92 -10.26
C GLU A 127 -1.81 9.27 -11.76
N SER A 128 -0.86 8.66 -12.46
CA SER A 128 -0.58 8.91 -13.88
C SER A 128 -0.92 7.74 -14.81
N CYS A 129 -1.05 6.53 -14.26
CA CYS A 129 -1.35 5.32 -15.00
C CYS A 129 -2.85 5.07 -15.09
N HIS A 130 -3.50 5.61 -16.11
CA HIS A 130 -4.93 5.39 -16.32
C HIS A 130 -5.23 4.31 -17.35
N LYS A 131 -4.24 3.94 -18.16
CA LYS A 131 -4.38 2.95 -19.22
C LYS A 131 -3.03 2.39 -19.66
N GLU A 132 -2.99 1.09 -19.94
CA GLU A 132 -1.88 0.44 -20.62
C GLU A 132 -2.37 -0.69 -21.52
N THR A 133 -1.51 -1.16 -22.43
CA THR A 133 -1.74 -2.40 -23.17
C THR A 133 -0.87 -3.49 -22.59
N TYR A 134 -1.47 -4.59 -22.18
CA TYR A 134 -0.79 -5.75 -21.63
C TYR A 134 -1.32 -7.01 -22.31
N GLU A 135 -0.43 -7.83 -22.88
CA GLU A 135 -0.76 -9.07 -23.61
C GLU A 135 -1.90 -8.91 -24.63
N GLY A 136 -1.89 -7.79 -25.36
CA GLY A 136 -2.88 -7.48 -26.38
C GLY A 136 -4.21 -6.91 -25.86
N SER A 137 -4.45 -6.89 -24.55
CA SER A 137 -5.63 -6.31 -23.92
C SER A 137 -5.37 -4.90 -23.42
N VAL A 138 -6.35 -4.01 -23.54
CA VAL A 138 -6.31 -2.67 -22.98
C VAL A 138 -6.82 -2.72 -21.55
N LEU A 139 -5.95 -2.40 -20.59
CA LEU A 139 -6.30 -2.27 -19.18
C LEU A 139 -6.55 -0.81 -18.86
N LYS A 140 -7.68 -0.49 -18.22
CA LYS A 140 -8.03 0.85 -17.74
C LYS A 140 -8.05 0.84 -16.23
N TYR A 141 -7.30 1.76 -15.62
CA TYR A 141 -7.15 1.88 -14.17
C TYR A 141 -7.98 3.04 -13.64
N SER A 142 -8.72 2.80 -12.59
CA SER A 142 -9.46 3.83 -11.86
C SER A 142 -9.35 3.60 -10.34
N PRO A 143 -9.25 4.69 -9.54
CA PRO A 143 -9.26 4.56 -8.10
C PRO A 143 -10.61 4.03 -7.62
N MET A 144 -10.60 3.25 -6.55
CA MET A 144 -11.80 2.83 -5.84
C MET A 144 -11.66 3.09 -4.35
N SER A 145 -12.78 3.39 -3.70
CA SER A 145 -12.81 3.55 -2.25
C SER A 145 -12.59 2.22 -1.56
N VAL A 146 -11.75 2.22 -0.53
CA VAL A 146 -11.49 1.08 0.36
C VAL A 146 -11.52 1.60 1.79
N ASP A 147 -12.00 0.78 2.72
CA ASP A 147 -11.95 1.12 4.15
C ASP A 147 -10.52 1.33 4.61
N LYS A 148 -10.33 2.29 5.50
CA LYS A 148 -9.02 2.52 6.10
C LYS A 148 -8.65 1.34 7.02
N LEU A 149 -7.62 0.60 6.63
CA LEU A 149 -7.03 -0.51 7.36
C LEU A 149 -5.52 -0.27 7.47
N GLY A 150 -4.91 -0.64 8.58
CA GLY A 150 -3.49 -0.41 8.83
C GLY A 150 -3.08 1.06 8.72
N ASP A 151 -1.85 1.32 8.29
CA ASP A 151 -1.28 2.66 8.17
C ASP A 151 -1.83 3.41 6.95
N ARG A 152 -1.90 2.72 5.80
CA ARG A 152 -2.37 3.25 4.49
C ARG A 152 -3.14 2.20 3.74
N THR A 153 -4.10 2.63 2.93
CA THR A 153 -4.92 1.73 2.10
C THR A 153 -5.11 2.34 0.71
N LEU A 154 -5.10 1.48 -0.31
CA LEU A 154 -5.27 1.86 -1.71
C LEU A 154 -6.17 0.85 -2.40
N GLY A 155 -7.11 1.32 -3.20
CA GLY A 155 -7.95 0.49 -4.05
C GLY A 155 -7.88 0.90 -5.51
N VAL A 156 -7.84 -0.09 -6.39
CA VAL A 156 -7.78 0.08 -7.84
C VAL A 156 -8.79 -0.85 -8.51
N ARG A 157 -9.59 -0.29 -9.38
CA ARG A 157 -10.41 -1.02 -10.34
C ARG A 157 -9.69 -1.08 -11.68
N ILE A 158 -9.64 -2.27 -12.27
CA ILE A 158 -9.00 -2.56 -13.55
C ILE A 158 -10.07 -3.11 -14.48
N ASP A 159 -10.46 -2.32 -15.49
CA ASP A 159 -11.40 -2.76 -16.52
C ASP A 159 -10.66 -3.15 -17.80
N SER A 160 -11.08 -4.24 -18.42
CA SER A 160 -10.59 -4.73 -19.70
C SER A 160 -11.70 -5.37 -20.51
N ASP A 161 -11.43 -5.72 -21.76
CA ASP A 161 -12.36 -6.48 -22.60
C ASP A 161 -12.62 -7.90 -22.05
N ASN A 162 -11.73 -8.37 -21.17
CA ASN A 162 -11.81 -9.70 -20.54
C ASN A 162 -12.46 -9.66 -19.13
N GLY A 163 -13.08 -8.54 -18.75
CA GLY A 163 -13.76 -8.38 -17.48
C GLY A 163 -13.14 -7.31 -16.58
N THR A 164 -13.56 -7.33 -15.31
CA THR A 164 -13.11 -6.40 -14.28
C THR A 164 -12.30 -7.12 -13.22
N ALA A 165 -11.22 -6.49 -12.77
CA ALA A 165 -10.48 -6.89 -11.57
C ALA A 165 -10.46 -5.73 -10.57
N LEU A 166 -10.51 -6.07 -9.28
CA LEU A 166 -10.36 -5.15 -8.17
C LEU A 166 -9.09 -5.54 -7.42
N GLN A 167 -8.25 -4.57 -7.14
CA GLN A 167 -7.04 -4.76 -6.34
C GLN A 167 -7.10 -3.81 -5.15
N GLN A 168 -6.92 -4.35 -3.96
CA GLN A 168 -6.91 -3.59 -2.72
C GLN A 168 -5.62 -3.90 -1.96
N PHE A 169 -5.02 -2.86 -1.42
CA PHE A 169 -3.72 -2.93 -0.75
C PHE A 169 -3.80 -2.24 0.61
N THR A 170 -3.17 -2.82 1.62
CA THR A 170 -3.00 -2.22 2.95
C THR A 170 -1.54 -2.30 3.35
N LEU A 171 -1.00 -1.17 3.79
CA LEU A 171 0.30 -1.10 4.43
C LEU A 171 0.11 -1.20 5.95
N ASP A 172 0.86 -2.09 6.60
CA ASP A 172 0.90 -2.26 8.04
C ASP A 172 2.36 -2.48 8.47
N GLY A 173 2.98 -1.45 9.02
CA GLY A 173 4.40 -1.42 9.36
C GLY A 173 5.28 -1.84 8.17
N PRO A 174 6.11 -2.90 8.31
CA PRO A 174 6.99 -3.38 7.25
C PRO A 174 6.28 -4.26 6.20
N THR A 175 4.95 -4.38 6.25
CA THR A 175 4.21 -5.39 5.49
C THR A 175 3.17 -4.76 4.59
N LEU A 176 3.16 -5.18 3.32
CA LEU A 176 2.13 -4.89 2.34
C LEU A 176 1.23 -6.11 2.17
N ILE A 177 -0.05 -5.93 2.48
CA ILE A 177 -1.10 -6.94 2.35
C ILE A 177 -1.93 -6.57 1.13
N ASN A 178 -2.26 -7.54 0.28
CA ASN A 178 -3.12 -7.30 -0.86
C ASN A 178 -4.21 -8.36 -1.02
N VAL A 179 -5.32 -7.93 -1.55
CA VAL A 179 -6.41 -8.78 -2.03
C VAL A 179 -6.80 -8.35 -3.43
N GLY A 180 -6.95 -9.33 -4.32
CA GLY A 180 -7.49 -9.13 -5.65
C GLY A 180 -8.73 -9.99 -5.86
N THR A 181 -9.72 -9.47 -6.58
CA THR A 181 -10.86 -10.24 -7.11
C THR A 181 -11.04 -9.89 -8.58
N GLY A 182 -11.54 -10.84 -9.38
CA GLY A 182 -11.76 -10.58 -10.80
C GLY A 182 -12.71 -11.60 -11.43
N GLY A 183 -13.39 -11.15 -12.49
CA GLY A 183 -14.30 -11.98 -13.26
C GLY A 183 -14.90 -11.22 -14.44
N LEU A 184 -15.57 -11.93 -15.35
CA LEU A 184 -16.23 -11.33 -16.51
C LEU A 184 -17.50 -10.54 -16.15
N ALA A 185 -18.26 -11.02 -15.16
CA ALA A 185 -19.57 -10.42 -14.84
C ALA A 185 -19.48 -9.41 -13.70
N ASP A 186 -18.87 -9.80 -12.59
CA ASP A 186 -18.73 -8.97 -11.38
C ASP A 186 -17.46 -9.36 -10.63
N ALA A 187 -16.64 -8.37 -10.34
CA ALA A 187 -15.44 -8.56 -9.54
C ALA A 187 -15.73 -8.63 -8.01
N GLY A 188 -16.98 -8.41 -7.59
CA GLY A 188 -17.43 -8.55 -6.22
C GLY A 188 -16.78 -7.58 -5.24
N ALA A 189 -17.07 -6.28 -5.34
CA ALA A 189 -16.46 -5.25 -4.50
C ALA A 189 -16.62 -5.53 -2.98
N ASP A 190 -17.83 -5.92 -2.56
CA ASP A 190 -18.09 -6.27 -1.15
C ASP A 190 -17.28 -7.51 -0.73
N THR A 191 -17.13 -8.48 -1.62
CA THR A 191 -16.30 -9.66 -1.37
C THR A 191 -14.85 -9.26 -1.22
N ALA A 192 -14.31 -8.41 -2.11
CA ALA A 192 -12.93 -7.94 -2.05
C ALA A 192 -12.66 -7.19 -0.73
N THR A 193 -13.56 -6.28 -0.32
CA THR A 193 -13.44 -5.52 0.93
C THR A 193 -13.47 -6.43 2.17
N LYS A 194 -14.40 -7.41 2.18
CA LYS A 194 -14.46 -8.37 3.27
C LYS A 194 -13.18 -9.22 3.36
N LEU A 195 -12.71 -9.72 2.22
CA LEU A 195 -11.48 -10.53 2.17
C LEU A 195 -10.26 -9.74 2.62
N LEU A 196 -10.17 -8.43 2.28
CA LEU A 196 -9.06 -7.60 2.76
C LEU A 196 -9.09 -7.46 4.29
N ARG A 197 -10.24 -7.17 4.89
CA ARG A 197 -10.37 -7.10 6.35
C ARG A 197 -9.96 -8.42 7.00
N ASP A 198 -10.56 -9.53 6.55
CA ASP A 198 -10.27 -10.86 7.09
C ASP A 198 -8.76 -11.20 6.95
N GLN A 199 -8.10 -10.77 5.86
CA GLN A 199 -6.68 -11.00 5.64
C GLN A 199 -5.81 -10.15 6.58
N VAL A 200 -6.17 -8.88 6.78
CA VAL A 200 -5.47 -7.96 7.70
C VAL A 200 -5.60 -8.49 9.14
N ASP A 201 -6.81 -8.83 9.59
CA ASP A 201 -7.06 -9.36 10.93
C ASP A 201 -6.21 -10.61 11.22
N ARG A 202 -6.09 -11.50 10.25
CA ARG A 202 -5.26 -12.70 10.37
C ARG A 202 -3.77 -12.39 10.46
N TYR A 203 -3.30 -11.45 9.65
CA TYR A 203 -1.91 -11.01 9.71
C TYR A 203 -1.59 -10.39 11.06
N GLU A 204 -2.42 -9.48 11.56
CA GLU A 204 -2.24 -8.85 12.86
C GLU A 204 -2.23 -9.86 14.02
N VAL A 205 -3.09 -10.91 13.99
CA VAL A 205 -3.06 -11.99 14.97
C VAL A 205 -1.74 -12.76 14.91
N ALA A 206 -1.18 -12.97 13.71
CA ALA A 206 0.10 -13.66 13.56
C ALA A 206 1.29 -12.78 14.02
N ALA A 207 1.22 -11.46 13.78
CA ALA A 207 2.27 -10.51 14.16
C ALA A 207 2.34 -10.23 15.67
N ARG A 208 1.28 -10.52 16.42
CA ARG A 208 1.23 -10.37 17.90
C ARG A 208 1.77 -11.58 18.67
N LYS A 209 2.11 -12.68 18.01
CA LYS A 209 2.64 -13.93 18.63
C LYS A 209 4.16 -13.95 18.63
#